data_31dc903a6d27da06c82178130f78c732
#
_entry.id   31dc903a6d27da06c82178130f78c732
#
_cell.length_a   1.000
_cell.length_b   1.000
_cell.length_c   1.000
_cell.angle_alpha   90.00
_cell.angle_beta   90.00
_cell.angle_gamma   90.00
#
_symmetry.space_group_name_H-M   'P 1'
#
loop_
_entity.id
_entity.type
_entity.pdbx_description
1 polymer ?
#
loop_
_entity_poly.entity_id
_entity_poly.type
_entity_poly.pdbx_seq_one_letter_code
_entity_poly.pdbx_strand_id
1 'polypeptide(L)'
;MDGSRPQRDGGPERPRTADAVGLERDDSRPTVATFLSSLVPAVLARRAVAVSIATDRDVYARDEPVEIAVDFKNRLPVPVSVPTPRRRRWGWTIDGDLEGSDERRYVPERPSTFRFRGGERKRVRVTWNGRLERTDGDRRESIVPDPGTYELRAFVATGADRYRPSDETTIRLE
;
A
#
# COMPACT_ATOMS: atom_id res chain seq x y z
N MET A 1 45.57 -21.45 -37.92
CA MET A 1 44.49 -22.41 -37.56
C MET A 1 43.53 -21.68 -36.65
N ASP A 2 42.54 -21.35 -37.26
CA ASP A 2 41.44 -20.48 -37.01
C ASP A 2 40.45 -21.15 -36.04
N GLY A 3 40.06 -20.48 -35.00
CA GLY A 3 39.14 -20.97 -33.98
C GLY A 3 38.05 -19.93 -33.66
N SER A 4 37.13 -19.83 -34.59
CA SER A 4 35.94 -18.99 -34.50
C SER A 4 35.11 -19.27 -33.23
N ARG A 5 34.87 -18.25 -32.43
CA ARG A 5 33.88 -18.25 -31.36
C ARG A 5 32.48 -17.98 -31.95
N PRO A 6 31.44 -18.71 -31.58
CA PRO A 6 30.07 -18.36 -31.95
C PRO A 6 29.56 -17.19 -31.11
N GLN A 7 29.05 -16.21 -31.79
CA GLN A 7 28.35 -15.04 -31.30
C GLN A 7 27.02 -15.49 -30.72
N ARG A 8 26.76 -15.11 -29.46
CA ARG A 8 25.47 -15.35 -28.78
C ARG A 8 24.52 -14.23 -29.16
N ASP A 9 23.50 -14.58 -29.92
CA ASP A 9 22.37 -13.72 -30.26
C ASP A 9 21.61 -13.29 -29.02
N GLY A 10 21.38 -11.98 -28.92
CA GLY A 10 20.54 -11.36 -27.91
C GLY A 10 19.08 -11.68 -28.16
N GLY A 11 18.47 -12.42 -27.24
CA GLY A 11 17.03 -12.57 -27.19
C GLY A 11 16.37 -11.26 -26.78
N PRO A 12 15.13 -10.99 -27.23
CA PRO A 12 14.44 -9.74 -26.91
C PRO A 12 14.14 -9.64 -25.42
N GLU A 13 14.59 -8.55 -24.81
CA GLU A 13 14.24 -8.16 -23.47
C GLU A 13 12.72 -7.95 -23.38
N ARG A 14 12.06 -8.76 -22.57
CA ARG A 14 10.67 -8.53 -22.17
C ARG A 14 10.64 -7.29 -21.28
N PRO A 15 9.72 -6.34 -21.51
CA PRO A 15 9.58 -5.20 -20.63
C PRO A 15 9.16 -5.72 -19.25
N ARG A 16 10.00 -5.50 -18.25
CA ARG A 16 9.66 -5.66 -16.86
C ARG A 16 8.62 -4.60 -16.55
N THR A 17 7.40 -5.03 -16.28
CA THR A 17 6.41 -4.20 -15.60
C THR A 17 7.04 -3.70 -14.31
N ALA A 18 7.36 -2.43 -14.31
CA ALA A 18 7.91 -1.75 -13.14
C ALA A 18 6.80 -1.68 -12.08
N ASP A 19 6.92 -2.51 -11.05
CA ASP A 19 6.26 -2.28 -9.79
C ASP A 19 6.79 -0.98 -9.20
N ALA A 20 6.18 0.13 -9.60
CA ALA A 20 6.50 1.45 -9.08
C ALA A 20 5.91 1.62 -7.67
N VAL A 21 6.29 0.78 -6.73
CA VAL A 21 6.24 1.10 -5.32
C VAL A 21 7.53 1.83 -4.98
N GLY A 22 7.62 3.08 -5.38
CA GLY A 22 8.72 3.99 -5.04
C GLY A 22 8.68 4.38 -3.57
N LEU A 23 8.89 3.42 -2.69
CA LEU A 23 9.27 3.65 -1.30
C LEU A 23 10.76 3.35 -1.19
N GLU A 24 11.58 4.34 -1.58
CA GLU A 24 13.03 4.27 -1.42
C GLU A 24 13.37 3.95 0.03
N ARG A 25 14.24 2.94 0.18
CA ARG A 25 14.92 2.67 1.45
C ARG A 25 15.82 3.85 1.75
N ASP A 26 15.40 4.68 2.66
CA ASP A 26 16.31 5.63 3.30
C ASP A 26 17.02 4.93 4.48
N ASP A 27 18.09 4.21 4.17
CA ASP A 27 19.05 3.70 5.15
C ASP A 27 20.04 4.82 5.50
N SER A 28 19.52 5.97 5.91
CA SER A 28 20.34 7.14 6.24
C SER A 28 20.47 7.31 7.75
N ARG A 29 21.72 7.49 8.16
CA ARG A 29 22.25 7.90 9.46
C ARG A 29 21.26 8.66 10.35
N PRO A 30 21.32 8.52 11.69
CA PRO A 30 20.43 9.24 12.61
C PRO A 30 20.64 10.75 12.45
N THR A 31 19.79 11.35 11.64
CA THR A 31 19.76 12.79 11.39
C THR A 31 18.94 13.46 12.49
N VAL A 32 19.13 14.73 12.73
CA VAL A 32 18.33 15.58 13.65
C VAL A 32 16.82 15.34 13.52
N ALA A 33 16.33 15.00 12.31
CA ALA A 33 14.96 14.63 12.05
C ALA A 33 14.52 13.36 12.82
N THR A 34 15.43 12.42 13.08
CA THR A 34 15.12 11.20 13.87
C THR A 34 14.94 11.53 15.35
N PHE A 35 15.69 12.50 15.87
CA PHE A 35 15.51 12.99 17.24
C PHE A 35 14.19 13.75 17.41
N LEU A 36 13.81 14.59 16.47
CA LEU A 36 12.54 15.32 16.52
C LEU A 36 11.31 14.41 16.36
N SER A 37 11.42 13.33 15.59
CA SER A 37 10.32 12.36 15.45
C SER A 37 10.09 11.52 16.71
N SER A 38 11.10 11.36 17.57
CA SER A 38 10.97 10.67 18.86
C SER A 38 10.24 11.51 19.93
N LEU A 39 10.09 12.82 19.69
CA LEU A 39 9.39 13.72 20.59
C LEU A 39 7.86 13.71 20.42
N VAL A 40 7.35 13.19 19.29
CA VAL A 40 5.90 13.10 19.06
C VAL A 40 5.41 11.75 19.59
N PRO A 41 4.60 11.73 20.66
CA PRO A 41 4.03 10.49 21.18
C PRO A 41 3.26 9.72 20.09
N ALA A 42 3.33 8.38 20.12
CA ALA A 42 2.71 7.53 19.09
C ALA A 42 1.21 7.78 18.90
N VAL A 43 0.50 8.17 19.96
CA VAL A 43 -0.93 8.52 19.91
C VAL A 43 -1.15 9.78 19.07
N LEU A 44 -0.31 10.81 19.25
CA LEU A 44 -0.36 12.04 18.45
C LEU A 44 0.11 11.80 17.02
N ALA A 45 1.16 10.99 16.83
CA ALA A 45 1.66 10.62 15.51
C ALA A 45 0.56 9.97 14.65
N ARG A 46 -0.24 9.07 15.24
CA ARG A 46 -1.38 8.44 14.54
C ARG A 46 -2.43 9.47 14.14
N ARG A 47 -2.78 10.40 15.03
CA ARG A 47 -3.76 11.46 14.75
C ARG A 47 -3.26 12.50 13.75
N ALA A 48 -1.95 12.66 13.66
CA ALA A 48 -1.32 13.58 12.73
C ALA A 48 -1.37 13.09 11.28
N VAL A 49 -1.48 11.77 11.04
CA VAL A 49 -1.55 11.22 9.69
C VAL A 49 -3.00 11.17 9.23
N ALA A 50 -3.30 11.91 8.17
CA ALA A 50 -4.54 11.79 7.42
C ALA A 50 -4.38 10.74 6.33
N VAL A 51 -5.44 9.98 6.09
CA VAL A 51 -5.60 9.09 4.94
C VAL A 51 -6.68 9.67 4.04
N SER A 52 -6.56 9.52 2.74
CA SER A 52 -7.67 9.68 1.80
C SER A 52 -7.58 8.63 0.71
N ILE A 53 -8.73 8.12 0.28
CA ILE A 53 -8.87 7.14 -0.79
C ILE A 53 -9.82 7.70 -1.84
N ALA A 54 -9.51 7.49 -3.11
CA ALA A 54 -10.36 7.85 -4.23
C ALA A 54 -10.18 6.85 -5.36
N THR A 55 -11.21 6.70 -6.17
CA THR A 55 -11.20 5.94 -7.43
C THR A 55 -11.32 6.90 -8.60
N ASP A 56 -10.95 6.44 -9.80
CA ASP A 56 -11.07 7.24 -11.02
C ASP A 56 -12.54 7.42 -11.45
N ARG A 57 -13.43 6.51 -11.06
CA ARG A 57 -14.88 6.54 -11.31
C ARG A 57 -15.64 5.97 -10.10
N ASP A 58 -16.97 6.14 -10.10
CA ASP A 58 -17.86 5.61 -9.07
C ASP A 58 -18.57 4.31 -9.53
N VAL A 59 -18.63 4.06 -10.86
CA VAL A 59 -19.31 2.90 -11.44
C VAL A 59 -18.38 2.19 -12.41
N TYR A 60 -18.33 0.87 -12.31
CA TYR A 60 -17.50 -0.03 -13.12
C TYR A 60 -18.31 -1.23 -13.60
N ALA A 61 -17.94 -1.79 -14.75
CA ALA A 61 -18.41 -3.11 -15.13
C ALA A 61 -17.81 -4.18 -14.23
N ARG A 62 -18.47 -5.31 -14.10
CA ARG A 62 -17.92 -6.48 -13.37
C ARG A 62 -16.59 -6.89 -14.02
N ASP A 63 -15.64 -7.33 -13.21
CA ASP A 63 -14.27 -7.69 -13.59
C ASP A 63 -13.46 -6.59 -14.32
N GLU A 64 -13.96 -5.36 -14.37
CA GLU A 64 -13.22 -4.21 -14.88
C GLU A 64 -12.20 -3.75 -13.86
N PRO A 65 -10.96 -3.40 -14.29
CA PRO A 65 -9.96 -2.85 -13.39
C PRO A 65 -10.38 -1.49 -12.80
N VAL A 66 -10.15 -1.34 -11.50
CA VAL A 66 -10.42 -0.12 -10.74
C VAL A 66 -9.11 0.54 -10.34
N GLU A 67 -8.90 1.79 -10.76
CA GLU A 67 -7.75 2.58 -10.35
C GLU A 67 -8.03 3.25 -9.00
N ILE A 68 -7.22 2.91 -8.01
CA ILE A 68 -7.37 3.40 -6.63
C ILE A 68 -6.16 4.27 -6.29
N ALA A 69 -6.41 5.50 -5.85
CA ALA A 69 -5.41 6.40 -5.33
C ALA A 69 -5.56 6.54 -3.81
N VAL A 70 -4.47 6.30 -3.07
CA VAL A 70 -4.43 6.46 -1.62
C VAL A 70 -3.38 7.50 -1.27
N ASP A 71 -3.77 8.53 -0.53
CA ASP A 71 -2.89 9.56 -0.01
C ASP A 71 -2.75 9.43 1.52
N PHE A 72 -1.52 9.51 1.99
CA PHE A 72 -1.18 9.61 3.41
C PHE A 72 -0.49 10.95 3.64
N LYS A 73 -1.02 11.80 4.52
CA LYS A 73 -0.46 13.13 4.78
C LYS A 73 -0.18 13.34 6.26
N ASN A 74 1.07 13.67 6.58
CA ASN A 74 1.39 14.23 7.88
C ASN A 74 0.89 15.68 7.94
N ARG A 75 -0.06 15.96 8.85
CA ARG A 75 -0.64 17.30 9.04
C ARG A 75 0.24 18.23 9.89
N LEU A 76 1.26 17.67 10.58
CA LEU A 76 2.15 18.47 11.42
C LEU A 76 3.35 18.97 10.61
N PRO A 77 3.92 20.14 10.95
CA PRO A 77 5.14 20.64 10.34
C PRO A 77 6.41 19.92 10.79
N VAL A 78 6.30 19.00 11.73
CA VAL A 78 7.39 18.19 12.29
C VAL A 78 7.31 16.75 11.81
N PRO A 79 8.44 16.01 11.77
CA PRO A 79 8.43 14.60 11.41
C PRO A 79 7.61 13.77 12.39
N VAL A 80 6.89 12.76 11.88
CA VAL A 80 6.16 11.79 12.70
C VAL A 80 6.52 10.36 12.31
N SER A 81 6.49 9.47 13.29
CA SER A 81 6.73 8.05 13.15
C SER A 81 5.56 7.27 13.72
N VAL A 82 4.83 6.56 12.87
CA VAL A 82 3.70 5.73 13.27
C VAL A 82 4.16 4.28 13.39
N PRO A 83 4.25 3.71 14.60
CA PRO A 83 4.60 2.30 14.79
C PRO A 83 3.51 1.40 14.23
N THR A 84 3.93 0.33 13.53
CA THR A 84 3.06 -0.74 13.05
C THR A 84 3.53 -2.07 13.64
N PRO A 85 2.60 -2.95 14.09
CA PRO A 85 2.97 -4.20 14.77
C PRO A 85 3.65 -5.21 13.84
N ARG A 86 3.43 -5.06 12.53
CA ARG A 86 3.98 -5.89 11.46
C ARG A 86 4.72 -5.00 10.46
N ARG A 87 5.37 -5.62 9.47
CA ARG A 87 5.98 -4.89 8.34
C ARG A 87 4.97 -4.13 7.49
N ARG A 88 3.72 -4.54 7.51
CA ARG A 88 2.63 -3.81 6.89
C ARG A 88 2.51 -2.42 7.52
N ARG A 89 2.71 -1.37 6.71
CA ARG A 89 2.56 0.02 7.12
C ARG A 89 1.18 0.56 6.79
N TRP A 90 0.59 0.08 5.71
CA TRP A 90 -0.74 0.43 5.26
C TRP A 90 -1.38 -0.76 4.52
N GLY A 91 -2.68 -0.68 4.31
CA GLY A 91 -3.44 -1.63 3.52
C GLY A 91 -4.77 -1.02 3.08
N TRP A 92 -5.47 -1.75 2.25
CA TRP A 92 -6.82 -1.42 1.84
C TRP A 92 -7.70 -2.67 1.80
N THR A 93 -9.00 -2.47 1.97
CA THR A 93 -10.01 -3.52 2.06
C THR A 93 -11.14 -3.25 1.10
N ILE A 94 -11.85 -4.30 0.71
CA ILE A 94 -13.18 -4.25 0.08
C ILE A 94 -14.13 -4.97 1.03
N ASP A 95 -15.20 -4.29 1.46
CA ASP A 95 -16.19 -4.77 2.43
C ASP A 95 -15.55 -5.41 3.67
N GLY A 96 -14.41 -4.85 4.10
CA GLY A 96 -13.65 -5.32 5.27
C GLY A 96 -12.60 -6.39 4.99
N ASP A 97 -12.63 -7.06 3.83
CA ASP A 97 -11.61 -8.04 3.46
C ASP A 97 -10.36 -7.37 2.89
N LEU A 98 -9.19 -7.82 3.35
CA LEU A 98 -7.92 -7.25 2.94
C LEU A 98 -7.55 -7.67 1.51
N GLU A 99 -7.53 -6.73 0.58
CA GLU A 99 -7.16 -6.96 -0.82
C GLU A 99 -5.70 -6.62 -1.13
N GLY A 100 -5.13 -5.63 -0.46
CA GLY A 100 -3.74 -5.27 -0.69
C GLY A 100 -3.08 -4.50 0.43
N SER A 101 -1.74 -4.54 0.42
CA SER A 101 -0.90 -3.83 1.37
C SER A 101 0.51 -3.64 0.82
N ASP A 102 1.37 -2.90 1.53
CA ASP A 102 2.80 -2.80 1.22
C ASP A 102 3.63 -3.98 1.76
N GLU A 103 2.98 -4.97 2.34
CA GLU A 103 3.63 -6.16 2.88
C GLU A 103 3.89 -7.18 1.76
N ARG A 104 5.15 -7.59 1.62
CA ARG A 104 5.51 -8.70 0.71
C ARG A 104 5.06 -10.02 1.31
N ARG A 105 4.52 -10.92 0.49
CA ARG A 105 4.22 -12.31 0.88
C ARG A 105 5.49 -12.97 1.42
N TYR A 106 5.36 -13.77 2.48
CA TYR A 106 6.46 -14.56 3.08
C TYR A 106 7.54 -13.78 3.82
N VAL A 107 7.22 -12.72 4.52
CA VAL A 107 8.17 -12.03 5.38
C VAL A 107 7.83 -12.29 6.85
N PRO A 108 8.82 -12.60 7.71
CA PRO A 108 8.59 -12.77 9.14
C PRO A 108 7.87 -11.56 9.75
N GLU A 109 6.91 -11.81 10.63
CA GLU A 109 6.18 -10.77 11.36
C GLU A 109 7.14 -9.99 12.26
N ARG A 110 7.57 -8.82 11.80
CA ARG A 110 8.42 -7.91 12.57
C ARG A 110 7.76 -6.53 12.62
N PRO A 111 7.83 -5.86 13.77
CA PRO A 111 7.38 -4.48 13.87
C PRO A 111 8.09 -3.59 12.84
N SER A 112 7.37 -2.59 12.37
CA SER A 112 7.86 -1.58 11.43
C SER A 112 7.41 -0.20 11.85
N THR A 113 7.76 0.81 11.07
CA THR A 113 7.36 2.18 11.32
C THR A 113 7.05 2.87 10.01
N PHE A 114 5.90 3.52 9.95
CA PHE A 114 5.54 4.39 8.84
C PHE A 114 5.98 5.81 9.17
N ARG A 115 7.05 6.27 8.51
CA ARG A 115 7.70 7.55 8.78
C ARG A 115 7.26 8.60 7.79
N PHE A 116 7.11 9.82 8.29
CA PHE A 116 6.78 11.02 7.49
C PHE A 116 7.66 12.19 7.92
N ARG A 117 8.12 12.97 6.96
CA ARG A 117 8.68 14.30 7.20
C ARG A 117 7.57 15.28 7.59
N GLY A 118 7.92 16.45 8.09
CA GLY A 118 6.93 17.50 8.38
C GLY A 118 6.14 17.87 7.13
N GLY A 119 4.81 17.81 7.19
CA GLY A 119 3.92 18.12 6.08
C GLY A 119 3.97 17.14 4.89
N GLU A 120 4.73 16.04 4.97
CA GLU A 120 4.90 15.10 3.87
C GLU A 120 3.58 14.45 3.46
N ARG A 121 3.39 14.32 2.13
CA ARG A 121 2.35 13.50 1.50
C ARG A 121 3.00 12.34 0.77
N LYS A 122 2.49 11.14 1.01
CA LYS A 122 2.83 9.93 0.25
C LYS A 122 1.60 9.49 -0.51
N ARG A 123 1.73 9.39 -1.84
CA ARG A 123 0.67 8.89 -2.72
C ARG A 123 1.02 7.51 -3.23
N VAL A 124 0.07 6.60 -3.14
CA VAL A 124 0.15 5.26 -3.71
C VAL A 124 -0.99 5.10 -4.70
N ARG A 125 -0.70 4.48 -5.83
CA ARG A 125 -1.70 4.05 -6.79
C ARG A 125 -1.67 2.55 -6.89
N VAL A 126 -2.83 1.93 -6.85
CA VAL A 126 -3.00 0.49 -7.02
C VAL A 126 -4.13 0.25 -8.02
N THR A 127 -4.00 -0.78 -8.82
CA THR A 127 -5.06 -1.24 -9.71
C THR A 127 -5.65 -2.50 -9.11
N TRP A 128 -6.92 -2.48 -8.77
CA TRP A 128 -7.66 -3.68 -8.42
C TRP A 128 -8.22 -4.30 -9.70
N ASN A 129 -8.00 -5.61 -9.88
CA ASN A 129 -8.39 -6.31 -11.10
C ASN A 129 -9.90 -6.63 -11.22
N GLY A 130 -10.73 -6.07 -10.33
CA GLY A 130 -12.17 -6.33 -10.32
C GLY A 130 -12.55 -7.70 -9.74
N ARG A 131 -11.62 -8.43 -9.10
CA ARG A 131 -11.86 -9.76 -8.57
C ARG A 131 -11.52 -9.83 -7.08
N LEU A 132 -12.38 -10.49 -6.31
CA LEU A 132 -12.17 -10.73 -4.88
C LEU A 132 -11.33 -11.97 -4.67
N GLU A 133 -10.27 -11.86 -3.87
CA GLU A 133 -9.44 -12.98 -3.46
C GLU A 133 -9.97 -13.56 -2.16
N ARG A 134 -10.63 -14.72 -2.24
CA ARG A 134 -11.13 -15.44 -1.08
C ARG A 134 -10.19 -16.60 -0.74
N THR A 135 -9.99 -16.83 0.56
CA THR A 135 -9.19 -17.94 1.05
C THR A 135 -10.11 -18.85 1.86
N ASP A 136 -10.28 -20.09 1.41
CA ASP A 136 -10.96 -21.16 2.14
C ASP A 136 -9.94 -22.25 2.45
N GLY A 137 -9.48 -22.30 3.70
CA GLY A 137 -8.35 -23.14 4.11
C GLY A 137 -7.09 -22.84 3.31
N ASP A 138 -6.55 -23.85 2.63
CA ASP A 138 -5.37 -23.72 1.76
C ASP A 138 -5.70 -23.29 0.32
N ARG A 139 -6.98 -23.20 -0.01
CA ARG A 139 -7.43 -22.90 -1.36
C ARG A 139 -7.69 -21.39 -1.51
N ARG A 140 -7.06 -20.80 -2.51
CA ARG A 140 -7.37 -19.44 -2.96
C ARG A 140 -8.30 -19.50 -4.15
N GLU A 141 -9.35 -18.71 -4.09
CA GLU A 141 -10.32 -18.56 -5.15
C GLU A 141 -10.41 -17.09 -5.54
N SER A 142 -10.34 -16.81 -6.84
CA SER A 142 -10.53 -15.49 -7.42
C SER A 142 -11.94 -15.39 -7.98
N ILE A 143 -12.78 -14.61 -7.33
CA ILE A 143 -14.22 -14.54 -7.60
C ILE A 143 -14.55 -13.20 -8.23
N VAL A 144 -15.34 -13.20 -9.32
CA VAL A 144 -15.96 -11.99 -9.85
C VAL A 144 -17.10 -11.61 -8.91
N PRO A 145 -17.06 -10.40 -8.29
CA PRO A 145 -18.10 -9.97 -7.38
C PRO A 145 -19.46 -9.84 -8.07
N ASP A 146 -20.53 -10.00 -7.31
CA ASP A 146 -21.88 -9.73 -7.81
C ASP A 146 -22.11 -8.23 -8.06
N PRO A 147 -23.06 -7.85 -8.94
CA PRO A 147 -23.46 -6.46 -9.06
C PRO A 147 -23.89 -5.89 -7.71
N GLY A 148 -23.42 -4.70 -7.37
CA GLY A 148 -23.74 -4.10 -6.07
C GLY A 148 -22.84 -2.92 -5.71
N THR A 149 -23.02 -2.40 -4.51
CA THR A 149 -22.20 -1.33 -3.95
C THR A 149 -21.17 -1.93 -3.01
N TYR A 150 -19.92 -1.53 -3.16
CA TYR A 150 -18.77 -2.05 -2.40
C TYR A 150 -18.05 -0.91 -1.70
N GLU A 151 -17.75 -1.09 -0.43
CA GLU A 151 -16.93 -0.16 0.36
C GLU A 151 -15.45 -0.46 0.17
N LEU A 152 -14.70 0.54 -0.28
CA LEU A 152 -13.24 0.49 -0.30
C LEU A 152 -12.71 1.33 0.87
N ARG A 153 -11.85 0.76 1.69
CA ARG A 153 -11.25 1.44 2.82
C ARG A 153 -9.74 1.33 2.80
N ALA A 154 -9.03 2.46 2.86
CA ALA A 154 -7.60 2.50 3.06
C ALA A 154 -7.26 2.86 4.51
N PHE A 155 -6.17 2.29 5.05
CA PHE A 155 -5.79 2.51 6.44
C PHE A 155 -4.27 2.43 6.67
N VAL A 156 -3.81 3.09 7.73
CA VAL A 156 -2.47 2.84 8.30
C VAL A 156 -2.56 1.65 9.25
N ALA A 157 -1.71 0.65 9.07
CA ALA A 157 -1.76 -0.62 9.80
C ALA A 157 -1.23 -0.50 11.24
N THR A 158 -1.90 0.30 12.07
CA THR A 158 -1.58 0.47 13.49
C THR A 158 -2.08 -0.71 14.32
N GLY A 159 -1.42 -1.02 15.44
CA GLY A 159 -1.82 -2.09 16.36
C GLY A 159 -2.98 -1.75 17.28
N ALA A 160 -3.51 -0.53 17.23
CA ALA A 160 -4.60 -0.09 18.09
C ALA A 160 -5.88 0.08 17.28
N ASP A 161 -6.87 -0.79 17.50
CA ASP A 161 -8.17 -0.73 16.82
C ASP A 161 -8.94 0.57 17.10
N ARG A 162 -8.69 1.22 18.25
CA ARG A 162 -9.38 2.46 18.63
C ARG A 162 -8.97 3.69 17.84
N TYR A 163 -7.80 3.71 17.22
CA TYR A 163 -7.33 4.85 16.46
C TYR A 163 -6.45 4.40 15.29
N ARG A 164 -7.13 4.02 14.24
CA ARG A 164 -6.53 3.65 12.95
C ARG A 164 -6.82 4.77 11.96
N PRO A 165 -5.81 5.55 11.54
CA PRO A 165 -6.03 6.50 10.45
C PRO A 165 -6.55 5.73 9.24
N SER A 166 -7.71 6.10 8.76
CA SER A 166 -8.37 5.45 7.62
C SER A 166 -9.30 6.43 6.92
N ASP A 167 -9.65 6.11 5.70
CA ASP A 167 -10.67 6.76 4.90
C ASP A 167 -11.35 5.73 4.02
N GLU A 168 -12.56 6.01 3.57
CA GLU A 168 -13.39 5.10 2.80
C GLU A 168 -14.07 5.80 1.63
N THR A 169 -14.30 5.06 0.59
CA THR A 169 -15.11 5.45 -0.57
C THR A 169 -15.94 4.26 -1.01
N THR A 170 -16.96 4.48 -1.82
CA THR A 170 -17.80 3.43 -2.35
C THR A 170 -17.73 3.41 -3.87
N ILE A 171 -17.78 2.20 -4.43
CA ILE A 171 -17.95 1.99 -5.86
C ILE A 171 -19.19 1.12 -6.11
N ARG A 172 -19.73 1.20 -7.32
CA ARG A 172 -20.80 0.34 -7.79
C ARG A 172 -20.31 -0.52 -8.94
N LEU A 173 -20.55 -1.82 -8.85
CA LEU A 173 -20.34 -2.78 -9.94
C LEU A 173 -21.65 -3.10 -10.61
N GLU A 174 -21.68 -3.13 -11.97
CA GLU A 174 -22.86 -3.41 -12.82
C GLU A 174 -22.63 -4.59 -13.76
#